data_7496f3df7dee66c5ec3610af8d59745b
#
_entry.id   7496f3df7dee66c5ec3610af8d59745b
#
_cell.length_a   1.000
_cell.length_b   1.000
_cell.length_c   1.000
_cell.angle_alpha   90.00
_cell.angle_beta   90.00
_cell.angle_gamma   90.00
#
_symmetry.space_group_name_H-M   'P 1'
#
loop_
_entity.id
_entity.type
_entity.pdbx_description
1 polymer ?
#
loop_
_entity_poly.entity_id
_entity_poly.type
_entity_poly.pdbx_seq_one_letter_code
_entity_poly.pdbx_strand_id
1 'polypeptide(L)'
;MRLFGSDRITKVMERMGLEEGQELEHPLLNRSIETAQKRVEQHNFQIRKRTLEYDDVMNKQREVIYGFRNEIIESADVRDRLMDVMEEVVLLKVQEFTSDSSDPAEWNHRGLADWVNLNFPIGMPEEEILKAARSGTEAPVADSLFDGLNEAQFAVVNFIGKAIREAYELKVTFEKPEALASLERYTILSAIDRLWQEHLYGMDSLRSSIGLRAYGQRDPLIEYKAEAFKLFDELMVNIKTEICHNIFRSASSLMAFEQFLHNLPQVTRHEEASAFAPAAPGPGASDVVSQANEAVAKARPVKATPRVGRNDDCPCGSGKKYKSCCGK
;
A
#
# COMPACT_ATOMS: atom_id res chain seq x y z
N MET A 1 -21.28 -34.92 -24.52
CA MET A 1 -21.35 -36.40 -24.63
C MET A 1 -20.04 -37.10 -24.21
N ARG A 2 -18.84 -36.62 -24.53
CA ARG A 2 -17.56 -37.27 -24.15
C ARG A 2 -17.35 -37.52 -22.64
N LEU A 3 -17.97 -36.75 -21.76
CA LEU A 3 -17.85 -36.86 -20.29
C LEU A 3 -18.70 -38.00 -19.64
N PHE A 4 -19.60 -38.65 -20.40
CA PHE A 4 -20.56 -39.58 -19.82
C PHE A 4 -20.52 -40.98 -20.41
N GLY A 5 -19.33 -41.44 -20.86
CA GLY A 5 -19.18 -42.82 -21.33
C GLY A 5 -19.78 -43.06 -22.72
N SER A 6 -19.49 -42.13 -23.65
CA SER A 6 -19.91 -42.24 -25.08
C SER A 6 -19.63 -43.64 -25.68
N ASP A 7 -18.51 -44.24 -25.32
CA ASP A 7 -18.10 -45.56 -25.81
C ASP A 7 -19.02 -46.69 -25.37
N ARG A 8 -19.66 -46.58 -24.19
CA ARG A 8 -20.68 -47.57 -23.75
C ARG A 8 -22.00 -47.39 -24.49
N ILE A 9 -22.41 -46.13 -24.71
CA ILE A 9 -23.62 -45.80 -25.43
C ILE A 9 -23.45 -46.19 -26.87
N THR A 10 -22.32 -45.91 -27.51
CA THR A 10 -22.01 -46.31 -28.88
C THR A 10 -22.07 -47.84 -29.06
N LYS A 11 -21.46 -48.61 -28.16
CA LYS A 11 -21.50 -50.07 -28.17
C LYS A 11 -22.92 -50.65 -27.99
N VAL A 12 -23.78 -49.98 -27.21
CA VAL A 12 -25.17 -50.36 -27.05
C VAL A 12 -25.96 -50.04 -28.30
N MET A 13 -25.68 -48.91 -28.97
CA MET A 13 -26.30 -48.52 -30.24
C MET A 13 -25.92 -49.47 -31.37
N GLU A 14 -24.64 -49.85 -31.48
CA GLU A 14 -24.15 -50.84 -32.43
C GLU A 14 -24.80 -52.22 -32.25
N ARG A 15 -25.01 -52.65 -31.00
CA ARG A 15 -25.69 -53.92 -30.67
C ARG A 15 -27.20 -53.90 -30.97
N MET A 16 -27.84 -52.71 -31.01
CA MET A 16 -29.24 -52.57 -31.34
C MET A 16 -29.47 -52.39 -32.85
N GLY A 17 -28.42 -52.43 -33.69
CA GLY A 17 -28.52 -52.39 -35.14
C GLY A 17 -29.03 -51.08 -35.72
N LEU A 18 -28.71 -49.96 -35.06
CA LEU A 18 -29.21 -48.65 -35.47
C LEU A 18 -28.31 -48.03 -36.52
N GLU A 19 -28.91 -47.60 -37.63
CA GLU A 19 -28.25 -46.87 -38.68
C GLU A 19 -28.12 -45.37 -38.36
N GLU A 20 -27.04 -44.73 -38.86
CA GLU A 20 -26.84 -43.29 -38.71
C GLU A 20 -28.03 -42.51 -39.27
N GLY A 21 -28.70 -41.72 -38.41
CA GLY A 21 -29.81 -40.85 -38.78
C GLY A 21 -31.19 -41.30 -38.27
N GLN A 22 -31.31 -42.44 -37.63
CA GLN A 22 -32.57 -42.84 -36.98
C GLN A 22 -32.81 -42.17 -35.64
N GLU A 23 -34.03 -41.64 -35.42
CA GLU A 23 -34.47 -41.12 -34.10
C GLU A 23 -34.61 -42.26 -33.09
N LEU A 24 -33.89 -42.18 -32.02
CA LEU A 24 -33.88 -43.19 -30.95
C LEU A 24 -34.86 -42.79 -29.86
N GLU A 25 -36.05 -43.34 -29.88
CA GLU A 25 -37.04 -43.23 -28.81
C GLU A 25 -37.04 -44.50 -27.95
N HIS A 26 -36.13 -44.53 -26.98
CA HIS A 26 -36.13 -45.61 -25.99
C HIS A 26 -36.18 -45.03 -24.57
N PRO A 27 -37.13 -45.45 -23.67
CA PRO A 27 -37.28 -44.88 -22.32
C PRO A 27 -36.03 -44.91 -21.47
N LEU A 28 -35.21 -45.95 -21.59
CA LEU A 28 -33.93 -46.08 -20.84
C LEU A 28 -32.91 -45.07 -21.33
N LEU A 29 -32.87 -44.78 -22.66
CA LEU A 29 -31.97 -43.78 -23.23
C LEU A 29 -32.36 -42.38 -22.78
N ASN A 30 -33.64 -42.04 -22.86
CA ASN A 30 -34.18 -40.76 -22.45
C ASN A 30 -33.88 -40.49 -20.94
N ARG A 31 -34.07 -41.49 -20.09
CA ARG A 31 -33.73 -41.41 -18.65
C ARG A 31 -32.23 -41.25 -18.43
N SER A 32 -31.38 -41.91 -19.21
CA SER A 32 -29.92 -41.77 -19.15
C SER A 32 -29.48 -40.36 -19.55
N ILE A 33 -30.06 -39.82 -20.65
CA ILE A 33 -29.79 -38.45 -21.11
C ILE A 33 -30.24 -37.42 -20.06
N GLU A 34 -31.48 -37.58 -19.55
CA GLU A 34 -31.97 -36.69 -18.47
C GLU A 34 -31.07 -36.69 -17.23
N THR A 35 -30.64 -37.88 -16.83
CA THR A 35 -29.71 -38.03 -15.69
C THR A 35 -28.35 -37.33 -15.97
N ALA A 36 -27.85 -37.50 -17.19
CA ALA A 36 -26.60 -36.83 -17.62
C ALA A 36 -26.76 -35.32 -17.64
N GLN A 37 -27.88 -34.80 -18.18
CA GLN A 37 -28.16 -33.36 -18.17
C GLN A 37 -28.24 -32.79 -16.75
N LYS A 38 -28.99 -33.45 -15.86
CA LYS A 38 -29.07 -33.05 -14.44
C LYS A 38 -27.70 -32.99 -13.76
N ARG A 39 -26.80 -33.96 -14.03
CA ARG A 39 -25.45 -33.96 -13.50
C ARG A 39 -24.61 -32.79 -14.05
N VAL A 40 -24.72 -32.49 -15.34
CA VAL A 40 -24.01 -31.33 -15.94
C VAL A 40 -24.54 -30.03 -15.37
N GLU A 41 -25.86 -29.90 -15.23
CA GLU A 41 -26.48 -28.73 -14.60
C GLU A 41 -26.00 -28.55 -13.15
N GLN A 42 -26.01 -29.61 -12.36
CA GLN A 42 -25.51 -29.57 -10.97
C GLN A 42 -24.04 -29.18 -10.92
N HIS A 43 -23.20 -29.72 -11.79
CA HIS A 43 -21.79 -29.37 -11.85
C HIS A 43 -21.60 -27.90 -12.22
N ASN A 44 -22.27 -27.41 -13.26
CA ASN A 44 -22.20 -26.02 -13.68
C ASN A 44 -22.79 -25.07 -12.62
N PHE A 45 -23.84 -25.50 -11.92
CA PHE A 45 -24.39 -24.75 -10.78
C PHE A 45 -23.37 -24.59 -9.67
N GLN A 46 -22.66 -25.65 -9.28
CA GLN A 46 -21.62 -25.57 -8.25
C GLN A 46 -20.47 -24.67 -8.64
N ILE A 47 -20.03 -24.70 -9.90
CA ILE A 47 -18.97 -23.79 -10.41
C ILE A 47 -19.45 -22.33 -10.30
N ARG A 48 -20.66 -22.03 -10.82
CA ARG A 48 -21.22 -20.68 -10.75
C ARG A 48 -21.41 -20.19 -9.32
N LYS A 49 -21.93 -21.05 -8.44
CA LYS A 49 -22.10 -20.73 -7.02
C LYS A 49 -20.77 -20.35 -6.38
N ARG A 50 -19.72 -21.15 -6.58
CA ARG A 50 -18.39 -20.83 -6.08
C ARG A 50 -17.86 -19.50 -6.61
N THR A 51 -18.02 -19.23 -7.91
CA THR A 51 -17.61 -17.96 -8.49
C THR A 51 -18.30 -16.77 -7.80
N LEU A 52 -19.62 -16.86 -7.58
CA LEU A 52 -20.36 -15.83 -6.87
C LEU A 52 -19.90 -15.64 -5.42
N GLU A 53 -19.55 -16.73 -4.72
CA GLU A 53 -19.03 -16.66 -3.34
C GLU A 53 -17.68 -15.93 -3.23
N TYR A 54 -16.82 -16.02 -4.27
CA TYR A 54 -15.60 -15.22 -4.38
C TYR A 54 -15.89 -13.76 -4.75
N ASP A 55 -16.79 -13.54 -5.70
CA ASP A 55 -17.14 -12.21 -6.20
C ASP A 55 -17.88 -11.38 -5.12
N ASP A 56 -18.64 -12.03 -4.22
CA ASP A 56 -19.35 -11.37 -3.11
C ASP A 56 -18.37 -10.64 -2.16
N VAL A 57 -17.20 -11.21 -1.93
CA VAL A 57 -16.15 -10.57 -1.11
C VAL A 57 -15.70 -9.25 -1.76
N MET A 58 -15.40 -9.29 -3.06
CA MET A 58 -14.98 -8.11 -3.81
C MET A 58 -16.08 -7.05 -3.90
N ASN A 59 -17.35 -7.48 -4.03
CA ASN A 59 -18.48 -6.55 -4.08
C ASN A 59 -18.65 -5.79 -2.76
N LYS A 60 -18.51 -6.46 -1.61
CA LYS A 60 -18.57 -5.80 -0.30
C LYS A 60 -17.45 -4.78 -0.12
N GLN A 61 -16.22 -5.14 -0.51
CA GLN A 61 -15.09 -4.21 -0.48
C GLN A 61 -15.32 -3.01 -1.40
N ARG A 62 -15.87 -3.23 -2.61
CA ARG A 62 -16.22 -2.18 -3.56
C ARG A 62 -17.28 -1.24 -3.00
N GLU A 63 -18.31 -1.76 -2.34
CA GLU A 63 -19.35 -0.94 -1.71
C GLU A 63 -18.76 0.01 -0.68
N VAL A 64 -17.83 -0.44 0.17
CA VAL A 64 -17.16 0.40 1.17
C VAL A 64 -16.31 1.48 0.50
N ILE A 65 -15.46 1.11 -0.46
CA ILE A 65 -14.57 2.06 -1.14
C ILE A 65 -15.36 3.08 -1.96
N TYR A 66 -16.39 2.65 -2.69
CA TYR A 66 -17.22 3.56 -3.49
C TYR A 66 -18.12 4.42 -2.60
N GLY A 67 -18.57 3.90 -1.46
CA GLY A 67 -19.25 4.69 -0.44
C GLY A 67 -18.38 5.83 0.06
N PHE A 68 -17.16 5.54 0.48
CA PHE A 68 -16.18 6.55 0.92
C PHE A 68 -15.85 7.55 -0.21
N ARG A 69 -15.63 7.07 -1.43
CA ARG A 69 -15.36 7.91 -2.58
C ARG A 69 -16.51 8.86 -2.90
N ASN A 70 -17.75 8.37 -2.88
CA ASN A 70 -18.96 9.18 -3.14
C ASN A 70 -19.19 10.22 -2.03
N GLU A 71 -18.98 9.86 -0.77
CA GLU A 71 -19.02 10.80 0.35
C GLU A 71 -18.10 12.01 0.10
N ILE A 72 -16.87 11.78 -0.34
CA ILE A 72 -15.91 12.84 -0.64
C ILE A 72 -16.34 13.69 -1.86
N ILE A 73 -16.96 13.09 -2.86
CA ILE A 73 -17.42 13.81 -4.06
C ILE A 73 -18.63 14.69 -3.73
N GLU A 74 -19.57 14.17 -2.97
CA GLU A 74 -20.84 14.82 -2.64
C GLU A 74 -20.72 15.85 -1.50
N SER A 75 -19.71 15.69 -0.63
CA SER A 75 -19.47 16.63 0.49
C SER A 75 -19.16 18.03 -0.02
N ALA A 76 -19.82 19.02 0.54
CA ALA A 76 -19.53 20.43 0.30
C ALA A 76 -18.20 20.84 0.94
N ASP A 77 -17.91 20.35 2.14
CA ASP A 77 -16.65 20.53 2.86
C ASP A 77 -16.07 19.15 3.25
N VAL A 78 -14.88 18.86 2.76
CA VAL A 78 -14.18 17.58 3.01
C VAL A 78 -13.20 17.69 4.17
N ARG A 79 -13.06 18.89 4.76
CA ARG A 79 -12.06 19.17 5.80
C ARG A 79 -12.33 18.40 7.08
N ASP A 80 -13.60 18.35 7.52
CA ASP A 80 -13.95 17.60 8.72
C ASP A 80 -13.59 16.12 8.55
N ARG A 81 -13.93 15.55 7.38
CA ARG A 81 -13.56 14.16 7.08
C ARG A 81 -12.05 13.94 7.01
N LEU A 82 -11.30 14.93 6.51
CA LEU A 82 -9.85 14.90 6.52
C LEU A 82 -9.27 14.88 7.94
N MET A 83 -9.84 15.68 8.84
CA MET A 83 -9.45 15.68 10.25
C MET A 83 -9.75 14.36 10.93
N ASP A 84 -10.93 13.77 10.70
CA ASP A 84 -11.28 12.44 11.20
C ASP A 84 -10.26 11.39 10.74
N VAL A 85 -9.89 11.39 9.44
CA VAL A 85 -8.89 10.47 8.90
C VAL A 85 -7.53 10.64 9.57
N MET A 86 -7.09 11.88 9.82
CA MET A 86 -5.82 12.14 10.52
C MET A 86 -5.86 11.62 11.95
N GLU A 87 -6.97 11.84 12.66
CA GLU A 87 -7.15 11.39 14.05
C GLU A 87 -7.18 9.87 14.16
N GLU A 88 -7.90 9.19 13.25
CA GLU A 88 -7.92 7.72 13.18
C GLU A 88 -6.52 7.13 12.91
N VAL A 89 -5.72 7.75 12.03
CA VAL A 89 -4.36 7.27 11.73
C VAL A 89 -3.44 7.46 12.93
N VAL A 90 -3.51 8.61 13.60
CA VAL A 90 -2.72 8.88 14.82
C VAL A 90 -3.08 7.87 15.91
N LEU A 91 -4.38 7.62 16.12
CA LEU A 91 -4.88 6.64 17.07
C LEU A 91 -4.29 5.25 16.82
N LEU A 92 -4.41 4.75 15.58
CA LEU A 92 -3.88 3.43 15.19
C LEU A 92 -2.37 3.34 15.43
N LYS A 93 -1.63 4.39 15.12
CA LYS A 93 -0.18 4.41 15.30
C LYS A 93 0.24 4.53 16.77
N VAL A 94 -0.46 5.31 17.55
CA VAL A 94 -0.21 5.34 19.02
C VAL A 94 -0.46 3.95 19.60
N GLN A 95 -1.55 3.28 19.26
CA GLN A 95 -1.80 1.90 19.71
C GLN A 95 -0.68 0.94 19.28
N GLU A 96 -0.22 1.02 18.03
CA GLU A 96 0.86 0.17 17.51
C GLU A 96 2.17 0.35 18.28
N PHE A 97 2.60 1.60 18.51
CA PHE A 97 3.87 1.90 19.20
C PHE A 97 3.81 1.78 20.71
N THR A 98 2.63 1.61 21.31
CA THR A 98 2.41 1.48 22.75
C THR A 98 1.83 0.12 23.16
N SER A 99 1.75 -0.85 22.23
CA SER A 99 1.13 -2.17 22.45
C SER A 99 1.94 -3.07 23.40
N ASP A 100 3.25 -2.86 23.49
CA ASP A 100 4.17 -3.79 24.15
C ASP A 100 4.18 -3.68 25.68
N SER A 101 3.78 -2.53 26.24
CA SER A 101 3.78 -2.30 27.68
C SER A 101 2.67 -1.34 28.14
N SER A 102 2.18 -1.58 29.36
CA SER A 102 1.25 -0.67 30.03
C SER A 102 1.95 0.55 30.65
N ASP A 103 3.29 0.49 30.83
CA ASP A 103 4.07 1.61 31.36
C ASP A 103 4.47 2.57 30.24
N PRO A 104 4.04 3.84 30.33
CA PRO A 104 4.43 4.85 29.33
C PRO A 104 5.93 5.03 29.16
N ALA A 105 6.76 4.69 30.16
CA ALA A 105 8.21 4.83 30.07
C ALA A 105 8.87 3.79 29.14
N GLU A 106 8.19 2.67 28.90
CA GLU A 106 8.70 1.56 28.09
C GLU A 106 8.24 1.63 26.63
N TRP A 107 7.37 2.58 26.29
CA TRP A 107 6.85 2.73 24.92
C TRP A 107 7.93 3.14 23.92
N ASN A 108 7.74 2.80 22.66
CA ASN A 108 8.64 3.20 21.58
C ASN A 108 8.39 4.65 21.15
N HIS A 109 8.72 5.61 22.05
CA HIS A 109 8.53 7.05 21.77
C HIS A 109 9.30 7.53 20.55
N ARG A 110 10.52 7.01 20.37
CA ARG A 110 11.37 7.38 19.22
C ARG A 110 10.74 6.93 17.91
N GLY A 111 10.28 5.68 17.83
CA GLY A 111 9.60 5.18 16.64
C GLY A 111 8.34 5.97 16.30
N LEU A 112 7.55 6.33 17.32
CA LEU A 112 6.36 7.17 17.15
C LEU A 112 6.72 8.58 16.67
N ALA A 113 7.73 9.22 17.30
CA ALA A 113 8.20 10.55 16.88
C ALA A 113 8.73 10.56 15.45
N ASP A 114 9.52 9.56 15.08
CA ASP A 114 10.06 9.42 13.72
C ASP A 114 8.94 9.23 12.71
N TRP A 115 7.93 8.40 13.02
CA TRP A 115 6.75 8.21 12.17
C TRP A 115 5.92 9.50 12.03
N VAL A 116 5.67 10.21 13.12
CA VAL A 116 4.95 11.49 13.13
C VAL A 116 5.69 12.50 12.25
N ASN A 117 6.98 12.67 12.44
CA ASN A 117 7.79 13.63 11.68
C ASN A 117 7.94 13.26 10.20
N LEU A 118 7.85 11.96 9.85
CA LEU A 118 7.85 11.50 8.46
C LEU A 118 6.55 11.88 7.74
N ASN A 119 5.42 11.80 8.42
CA ASN A 119 4.11 12.00 7.81
C ASN A 119 3.58 13.43 7.96
N PHE A 120 3.94 14.11 9.05
CA PHE A 120 3.49 15.45 9.38
C PHE A 120 4.69 16.38 9.62
N PRO A 121 4.72 17.59 9.06
CA PRO A 121 5.85 18.52 9.20
C PRO A 121 5.76 19.30 10.52
N ILE A 122 5.65 18.61 11.66
CA ILE A 122 5.46 19.24 12.98
C ILE A 122 6.71 19.23 13.86
N GLY A 123 7.77 18.51 13.47
CA GLY A 123 9.04 18.52 14.19
C GLY A 123 8.94 18.09 15.64
N MET A 124 8.19 17.01 15.92
CA MET A 124 7.88 16.54 17.27
C MET A 124 9.05 15.75 17.86
N PRO A 125 9.64 16.19 18.99
CA PRO A 125 10.66 15.43 19.70
C PRO A 125 10.06 14.32 20.57
N GLU A 126 10.79 13.21 20.74
CA GLU A 126 10.34 12.07 21.56
C GLU A 126 10.06 12.44 23.04
N GLU A 127 10.80 13.42 23.56
CA GLU A 127 10.65 13.90 24.94
C GLU A 127 9.28 14.53 25.22
N GLU A 128 8.71 15.21 24.23
CA GLU A 128 7.37 15.81 24.36
C GLU A 128 6.27 14.75 24.34
N ILE A 129 6.43 13.70 23.56
CA ILE A 129 5.52 12.54 23.55
C ILE A 129 5.54 11.86 24.93
N LEU A 130 6.74 11.61 25.48
CA LEU A 130 6.89 11.03 26.81
C LEU A 130 6.28 11.93 27.90
N LYS A 131 6.46 13.24 27.78
CA LYS A 131 5.86 14.21 28.70
C LYS A 131 4.34 14.21 28.62
N ALA A 132 3.77 14.15 27.41
CA ALA A 132 2.34 14.05 27.19
C ALA A 132 1.78 12.75 27.79
N ALA A 133 2.45 11.61 27.57
CA ALA A 133 2.06 10.33 28.15
C ALA A 133 2.01 10.34 29.69
N ARG A 134 2.93 11.06 30.33
CA ARG A 134 2.98 11.19 31.80
C ARG A 134 1.97 12.17 32.36
N SER A 135 1.48 13.13 31.56
CA SER A 135 0.52 14.14 32.04
C SER A 135 -0.85 13.55 32.33
N GLY A 136 -1.20 12.43 31.67
CA GLY A 136 -2.50 11.79 31.75
C GLY A 136 -3.65 12.78 31.48
N THR A 137 -4.54 12.46 30.58
CA THR A 137 -5.76 13.27 30.36
C THR A 137 -6.93 12.30 30.42
N GLU A 138 -7.95 12.61 31.22
CA GLU A 138 -9.17 11.80 31.26
C GLU A 138 -9.77 11.69 29.84
N ALA A 139 -9.97 10.46 29.38
CA ALA A 139 -10.62 10.20 28.10
C ALA A 139 -12.08 10.66 28.17
N PRO A 140 -12.65 11.27 27.12
CA PRO A 140 -14.05 11.59 27.07
C PRO A 140 -14.89 10.31 27.14
N VAL A 141 -15.81 10.25 28.09
CA VAL A 141 -16.62 9.05 28.43
C VAL A 141 -17.56 8.62 27.29
N ALA A 142 -17.65 9.35 26.20
CA ALA A 142 -18.73 9.21 25.21
C ALA A 142 -18.27 8.92 23.76
N ASP A 143 -16.98 8.79 23.49
CA ASP A 143 -16.52 8.64 22.10
C ASP A 143 -16.03 7.22 21.83
N SER A 144 -16.80 6.47 21.06
CA SER A 144 -16.50 5.06 20.71
C SER A 144 -15.18 4.87 19.92
N LEU A 145 -14.65 5.96 19.37
CA LEU A 145 -13.38 5.94 18.64
C LEU A 145 -12.20 5.65 19.58
N PHE A 146 -12.28 6.09 20.84
CA PHE A 146 -11.22 5.95 21.85
C PHE A 146 -11.41 4.75 22.78
N ASP A 147 -12.41 3.90 22.50
CA ASP A 147 -12.65 2.70 23.30
C ASP A 147 -11.39 1.80 23.31
N GLY A 148 -10.95 1.45 24.53
CA GLY A 148 -9.79 0.59 24.73
C GLY A 148 -8.43 1.31 24.89
N LEU A 149 -8.38 2.65 24.81
CA LEU A 149 -7.18 3.42 25.15
C LEU A 149 -7.07 3.62 26.67
N ASN A 150 -5.84 3.59 27.18
CA ASN A 150 -5.57 4.09 28.52
C ASN A 150 -5.39 5.62 28.51
N GLU A 151 -5.44 6.25 29.71
CA GLU A 151 -5.34 7.70 29.86
C GLU A 151 -4.05 8.28 29.24
N ALA A 152 -2.95 7.57 29.34
CA ALA A 152 -1.67 8.00 28.77
C ALA A 152 -1.66 7.94 27.24
N GLN A 153 -2.25 6.89 26.64
CA GLN A 153 -2.41 6.78 25.18
C GLN A 153 -3.31 7.89 24.66
N PHE A 154 -4.43 8.14 25.33
CA PHE A 154 -5.35 9.22 24.97
C PHE A 154 -4.68 10.60 25.03
N ALA A 155 -3.87 10.86 26.08
CA ALA A 155 -3.11 12.11 26.20
C ALA A 155 -2.14 12.30 25.03
N VAL A 156 -1.47 11.22 24.58
CA VAL A 156 -0.55 11.25 23.43
C VAL A 156 -1.32 11.49 22.12
N VAL A 157 -2.45 10.82 21.91
CA VAL A 157 -3.29 11.03 20.71
C VAL A 157 -3.74 12.48 20.63
N ASN A 158 -4.27 13.03 21.72
CA ASN A 158 -4.70 14.42 21.77
C ASN A 158 -3.55 15.41 21.55
N PHE A 159 -2.38 15.14 22.15
CA PHE A 159 -1.22 16.00 21.98
C PHE A 159 -0.75 16.04 20.51
N ILE A 160 -0.60 14.87 19.88
CA ILE A 160 -0.22 14.76 18.46
C ILE A 160 -1.32 15.36 17.55
N GLY A 161 -2.59 15.04 17.80
CA GLY A 161 -3.73 15.53 17.03
C GLY A 161 -3.83 17.06 17.07
N LYS A 162 -3.59 17.68 18.25
CA LYS A 162 -3.53 19.13 18.39
C LYS A 162 -2.42 19.75 17.55
N ALA A 163 -1.20 19.20 17.63
CA ALA A 163 -0.06 19.70 16.85
C ALA A 163 -0.29 19.58 15.34
N ILE A 164 -0.91 18.48 14.88
CA ILE A 164 -1.28 18.29 13.47
C ILE A 164 -2.32 19.32 13.05
N ARG A 165 -3.35 19.57 13.87
CA ARG A 165 -4.39 20.56 13.60
C ARG A 165 -3.80 21.96 13.48
N GLU A 166 -2.94 22.37 14.41
CA GLU A 166 -2.22 23.65 14.37
C GLU A 166 -1.37 23.81 13.09
N ALA A 167 -0.64 22.77 12.71
CA ALA A 167 0.15 22.78 11.47
C ALA A 167 -0.75 22.86 10.23
N TYR A 168 -1.91 22.22 10.25
CA TYR A 168 -2.86 22.30 9.16
C TYR A 168 -3.52 23.67 9.06
N GLU A 169 -3.92 24.27 10.17
CA GLU A 169 -4.44 25.64 10.22
C GLU A 169 -3.42 26.65 9.68
N LEU A 170 -2.13 26.46 10.03
CA LEU A 170 -1.06 27.25 9.44
C LEU A 170 -1.03 27.13 7.92
N LYS A 171 -1.14 25.91 7.38
CA LYS A 171 -1.22 25.67 5.94
C LYS A 171 -2.41 26.41 5.30
N VAL A 172 -3.59 26.37 5.94
CA VAL A 172 -4.81 27.04 5.46
C VAL A 172 -4.59 28.54 5.30
N THR A 173 -3.80 29.19 6.16
CA THR A 173 -3.54 30.64 6.07
C THR A 173 -2.81 31.08 4.81
N PHE A 174 -2.05 30.18 4.19
CA PHE A 174 -1.29 30.49 2.97
C PHE A 174 -1.99 30.08 1.68
N GLU A 175 -3.07 29.32 1.77
CA GLU A 175 -3.80 28.79 0.64
C GLU A 175 -5.08 29.61 0.35
N LYS A 176 -5.48 29.67 -0.92
CA LYS A 176 -6.77 30.23 -1.30
C LYS A 176 -7.88 29.22 -0.98
N PRO A 177 -9.00 29.60 -0.33
CA PRO A 177 -10.01 28.65 0.14
C PRO A 177 -10.56 27.71 -0.96
N GLU A 178 -10.85 28.26 -2.15
CA GLU A 178 -11.36 27.46 -3.27
C GLU A 178 -10.35 26.45 -3.82
N ALA A 179 -9.07 26.88 -3.90
CA ALA A 179 -7.98 26.05 -4.36
C ALA A 179 -7.65 24.96 -3.32
N LEU A 180 -7.72 25.31 -2.03
CA LEU A 180 -7.50 24.35 -0.93
C LEU A 180 -8.59 23.28 -0.91
N ALA A 181 -9.86 23.63 -1.01
CA ALA A 181 -10.96 22.65 -1.05
C ALA A 181 -10.83 21.68 -2.24
N SER A 182 -10.37 22.19 -3.39
CA SER A 182 -10.08 21.34 -4.57
C SER A 182 -8.88 20.44 -4.34
N LEU A 183 -7.85 20.93 -3.67
CA LEU A 183 -6.64 20.18 -3.33
C LEU A 183 -6.92 19.06 -2.31
N GLU A 184 -7.69 19.38 -1.26
CA GLU A 184 -8.11 18.41 -0.24
C GLU A 184 -8.86 17.25 -0.89
N ARG A 185 -9.88 17.57 -1.71
CA ARG A 185 -10.67 16.56 -2.44
C ARG A 185 -9.81 15.73 -3.38
N TYR A 186 -8.94 16.37 -4.16
CA TYR A 186 -8.03 15.69 -5.08
C TYR A 186 -7.08 14.74 -4.35
N THR A 187 -6.51 15.17 -3.23
CA THR A 187 -5.58 14.36 -2.44
C THR A 187 -6.26 13.09 -1.92
N ILE A 188 -7.48 13.21 -1.39
CA ILE A 188 -8.23 12.06 -0.88
C ILE A 188 -8.60 11.12 -2.04
N LEU A 189 -9.19 11.63 -3.12
CA LEU A 189 -9.63 10.81 -4.24
C LEU A 189 -8.46 10.12 -4.94
N SER A 190 -7.32 10.79 -5.12
CA SER A 190 -6.15 10.20 -5.76
C SER A 190 -5.55 9.05 -4.95
N ALA A 191 -5.52 9.18 -3.61
CA ALA A 191 -5.09 8.10 -2.72
C ALA A 191 -6.02 6.88 -2.81
N ILE A 192 -7.35 7.11 -2.75
CA ILE A 192 -8.34 6.05 -2.89
C ILE A 192 -8.18 5.35 -4.25
N ASP A 193 -8.18 6.10 -5.35
CA ASP A 193 -8.19 5.54 -6.70
C ASP A 193 -6.92 4.74 -6.99
N ARG A 194 -5.74 5.24 -6.59
CA ARG A 194 -4.46 4.56 -6.79
C ARG A 194 -4.35 3.26 -5.99
N LEU A 195 -4.61 3.33 -4.69
CA LEU A 195 -4.44 2.17 -3.80
C LEU A 195 -5.53 1.12 -4.04
N TRP A 196 -6.75 1.53 -4.43
CA TRP A 196 -7.79 0.60 -4.86
C TRP A 196 -7.38 -0.19 -6.11
N GLN A 197 -6.75 0.44 -7.09
CA GLN A 197 -6.22 -0.25 -8.26
C GLN A 197 -5.17 -1.30 -7.86
N GLU A 198 -4.22 -0.94 -6.99
CA GLU A 198 -3.20 -1.86 -6.50
C GLU A 198 -3.82 -3.05 -5.75
N HIS A 199 -4.85 -2.78 -4.93
CA HIS A 199 -5.60 -3.81 -4.21
C HIS A 199 -6.30 -4.78 -5.16
N LEU A 200 -6.92 -4.31 -6.24
CA LEU A 200 -7.55 -5.17 -7.23
C LEU A 200 -6.55 -6.17 -7.82
N TYR A 201 -5.34 -5.74 -8.16
CA TYR A 201 -4.27 -6.64 -8.62
C TYR A 201 -3.84 -7.65 -7.53
N GLY A 202 -3.75 -7.22 -6.28
CA GLY A 202 -3.47 -8.09 -5.15
C GLY A 202 -4.54 -9.18 -4.99
N MET A 203 -5.82 -8.80 -5.09
CA MET A 203 -6.95 -9.72 -4.99
C MET A 203 -7.02 -10.72 -6.14
N ASP A 204 -6.69 -10.31 -7.38
CA ASP A 204 -6.60 -11.23 -8.52
C ASP A 204 -5.47 -12.23 -8.33
N SER A 205 -4.33 -11.81 -7.80
CA SER A 205 -3.21 -12.68 -7.46
C SER A 205 -3.60 -13.67 -6.35
N LEU A 206 -4.26 -13.21 -5.29
CA LEU A 206 -4.78 -14.05 -4.21
C LEU A 206 -5.75 -15.09 -4.77
N ARG A 207 -6.72 -14.67 -5.60
CA ARG A 207 -7.73 -15.56 -6.21
C ARG A 207 -7.08 -16.68 -7.05
N SER A 208 -6.03 -16.37 -7.78
CA SER A 208 -5.33 -17.36 -8.61
C SER A 208 -4.49 -18.35 -7.80
N SER A 209 -3.93 -17.92 -6.66
CA SER A 209 -3.04 -18.74 -5.82
C SER A 209 -3.76 -19.54 -4.75
N ILE A 210 -4.93 -19.08 -4.27
CA ILE A 210 -5.62 -19.66 -3.11
C ILE A 210 -6.04 -21.11 -3.32
N GLY A 211 -6.28 -21.52 -4.57
CA GLY A 211 -6.64 -22.89 -4.92
C GLY A 211 -5.57 -23.91 -4.52
N LEU A 212 -4.30 -23.51 -4.44
CA LEU A 212 -3.21 -24.37 -4.03
C LEU A 212 -3.29 -24.77 -2.55
N ARG A 213 -3.96 -23.99 -1.71
CA ARG A 213 -4.15 -24.32 -0.28
C ARG A 213 -5.06 -25.53 -0.05
N ALA A 214 -5.84 -25.93 -1.07
CA ALA A 214 -6.61 -27.18 -1.03
C ALA A 214 -5.74 -28.41 -0.81
N TYR A 215 -4.47 -28.40 -1.24
CA TYR A 215 -3.52 -29.50 -0.97
C TYR A 215 -3.22 -29.66 0.53
N GLY A 216 -3.37 -28.60 1.33
CA GLY A 216 -3.23 -28.61 2.79
C GLY A 216 -4.51 -28.97 3.54
N GLN A 217 -5.53 -29.53 2.88
CA GLN A 217 -6.83 -29.87 3.44
C GLN A 217 -7.60 -28.68 4.04
N ARG A 218 -7.29 -27.46 3.63
CA ARG A 218 -8.01 -26.24 4.01
C ARG A 218 -9.03 -25.88 2.94
N ASP A 219 -10.18 -25.33 3.36
CA ASP A 219 -11.18 -24.84 2.41
C ASP A 219 -10.65 -23.53 1.76
N PRO A 220 -10.41 -23.52 0.43
CA PRO A 220 -9.89 -22.35 -0.25
C PRO A 220 -10.76 -21.10 -0.12
N LEU A 221 -12.09 -21.27 0.03
CA LEU A 221 -13.01 -20.12 0.18
C LEU A 221 -12.87 -19.46 1.53
N ILE A 222 -12.71 -20.24 2.60
CA ILE A 222 -12.52 -19.71 3.96
C ILE A 222 -11.18 -18.98 4.04
N GLU A 223 -10.11 -19.59 3.52
CA GLU A 223 -8.79 -18.98 3.47
C GLU A 223 -8.80 -17.67 2.62
N TYR A 224 -9.49 -17.70 1.47
CA TYR A 224 -9.64 -16.51 0.64
C TYR A 224 -10.33 -15.36 1.40
N LYS A 225 -11.44 -15.64 2.08
CA LYS A 225 -12.15 -14.63 2.88
C LYS A 225 -11.27 -14.04 3.98
N ALA A 226 -10.51 -14.88 4.69
CA ALA A 226 -9.62 -14.44 5.76
C ALA A 226 -8.46 -13.57 5.25
N GLU A 227 -7.80 -13.98 4.15
CA GLU A 227 -6.72 -13.20 3.55
C GLU A 227 -7.25 -11.91 2.89
N ALA A 228 -8.40 -11.98 2.20
CA ALA A 228 -9.04 -10.82 1.59
C ALA A 228 -9.43 -9.76 2.63
N PHE A 229 -9.87 -10.19 3.82
CA PHE A 229 -10.16 -9.27 4.93
C PHE A 229 -8.89 -8.55 5.39
N LYS A 230 -7.78 -9.26 5.59
CA LYS A 230 -6.51 -8.65 5.99
C LYS A 230 -5.99 -7.65 4.95
N LEU A 231 -6.00 -8.05 3.67
CA LEU A 231 -5.58 -7.16 2.58
C LEU A 231 -6.45 -5.90 2.49
N PHE A 232 -7.74 -6.03 2.80
CA PHE A 232 -8.65 -4.89 2.79
C PHE A 232 -8.44 -3.95 3.98
N ASP A 233 -8.20 -4.51 5.15
CA ASP A 233 -7.84 -3.74 6.34
C ASP A 233 -6.54 -2.96 6.14
N GLU A 234 -5.51 -3.62 5.60
CA GLU A 234 -4.26 -2.98 5.20
C GLU A 234 -4.48 -1.87 4.16
N LEU A 235 -5.34 -2.10 3.16
CA LEU A 235 -5.72 -1.09 2.17
C LEU A 235 -6.31 0.16 2.85
N MET A 236 -7.25 -0.01 3.78
CA MET A 236 -7.90 1.12 4.46
C MET A 236 -6.90 1.93 5.29
N VAL A 237 -5.98 1.27 5.99
CA VAL A 237 -4.90 1.94 6.73
C VAL A 237 -3.96 2.68 5.78
N ASN A 238 -3.58 2.05 4.67
CA ASN A 238 -2.70 2.65 3.67
C ASN A 238 -3.32 3.87 2.99
N ILE A 239 -4.62 3.83 2.63
CA ILE A 239 -5.35 4.99 2.07
C ILE A 239 -5.29 6.16 3.04
N LYS A 240 -5.64 5.93 4.31
CA LYS A 240 -5.64 6.98 5.33
C LYS A 240 -4.24 7.55 5.56
N THR A 241 -3.22 6.70 5.66
CA THR A 241 -1.82 7.12 5.82
C THR A 241 -1.33 7.93 4.64
N GLU A 242 -1.67 7.51 3.41
CA GLU A 242 -1.32 8.24 2.19
C GLU A 242 -1.97 9.61 2.11
N ILE A 243 -3.23 9.72 2.51
CA ILE A 243 -3.93 11.02 2.61
C ILE A 243 -3.17 11.94 3.56
N CYS A 244 -2.83 11.48 4.76
CA CYS A 244 -2.08 12.24 5.76
C CYS A 244 -0.72 12.70 5.22
N HIS A 245 0.01 11.80 4.55
CA HIS A 245 1.32 12.08 3.98
C HIS A 245 1.27 13.13 2.87
N ASN A 246 0.27 13.03 2.00
CA ASN A 246 0.19 13.86 0.80
C ASN A 246 -0.38 15.25 1.07
N ILE A 247 -1.29 15.39 2.05
CA ILE A 247 -1.97 16.66 2.28
C ILE A 247 -1.02 17.80 2.68
N PHE A 248 0.02 17.51 3.44
CA PHE A 248 1.01 18.49 3.84
C PHE A 248 2.09 18.75 2.78
N ARG A 249 2.26 17.82 1.83
CA ARG A 249 3.23 17.93 0.72
C ARG A 249 2.63 18.52 -0.54
N SER A 250 1.31 18.59 -0.62
CA SER A 250 0.58 19.19 -1.73
C SER A 250 0.27 20.66 -1.42
N ALA A 251 0.37 21.52 -2.42
CA ALA A 251 -0.01 22.93 -2.32
C ALA A 251 -0.65 23.39 -3.63
N SER A 252 -1.50 24.41 -3.57
CA SER A 252 -2.17 24.96 -4.75
C SER A 252 -1.22 25.82 -5.61
N SER A 253 -0.14 26.33 -5.00
CA SER A 253 0.88 27.12 -5.69
C SER A 253 2.25 26.95 -5.03
N LEU A 254 3.32 27.16 -5.80
CA LEU A 254 4.70 27.11 -5.30
C LEU A 254 4.93 28.15 -4.19
N MET A 255 4.37 29.34 -4.34
CA MET A 255 4.50 30.41 -3.33
C MET A 255 3.83 30.04 -1.99
N ALA A 256 2.63 29.44 -2.02
CA ALA A 256 1.96 28.97 -0.82
C ALA A 256 2.78 27.87 -0.14
N PHE A 257 3.38 26.97 -0.92
CA PHE A 257 4.24 25.90 -0.40
C PHE A 257 5.52 26.44 0.27
N GLU A 258 6.20 27.37 -0.38
CA GLU A 258 7.42 28.01 0.18
C GLU A 258 7.10 28.77 1.47
N GLN A 259 6.01 29.54 1.50
CA GLN A 259 5.59 30.26 2.70
C GLN A 259 5.22 29.30 3.84
N PHE A 260 4.53 28.21 3.54
CA PHE A 260 4.21 27.19 4.52
C PHE A 260 5.49 26.56 5.10
N LEU A 261 6.41 26.10 4.25
CA LEU A 261 7.67 25.50 4.71
C LEU A 261 8.54 26.45 5.56
N HIS A 262 8.56 27.75 5.19
CA HIS A 262 9.35 28.74 5.92
C HIS A 262 8.81 29.02 7.33
N ASN A 263 7.51 28.86 7.53
CA ASN A 263 6.84 29.12 8.82
C ASN A 263 6.67 27.86 9.70
N LEU A 264 7.08 26.69 9.20
CA LEU A 264 7.08 25.47 10.01
C LEU A 264 8.13 25.54 11.13
N PRO A 265 7.85 25.00 12.29
CA PRO A 265 8.85 24.83 13.37
C PRO A 265 9.97 23.90 12.85
N GLN A 266 11.14 24.48 12.59
CA GLN A 266 12.30 23.71 12.16
C GLN A 266 13.03 23.16 13.38
N VAL A 267 12.88 21.87 13.64
CA VAL A 267 13.75 21.15 14.57
C VAL A 267 14.99 20.69 13.81
N THR A 268 16.05 21.50 13.83
CA THR A 268 17.37 21.07 13.36
C THR A 268 17.92 20.04 14.36
N ARG A 269 17.74 18.76 14.08
CA ARG A 269 18.56 17.72 14.70
C ARG A 269 19.94 17.78 14.05
N HIS A 270 20.90 18.45 14.69
CA HIS A 270 22.29 18.11 14.52
C HIS A 270 22.49 16.77 15.25
N GLU A 271 22.35 15.65 14.57
CA GLU A 271 23.14 14.50 14.92
C GLU A 271 24.58 14.97 14.70
N GLU A 272 25.25 15.31 15.79
CA GLU A 272 26.70 15.37 15.76
C GLU A 272 27.13 14.01 15.24
N ALA A 273 27.63 13.99 13.99
CA ALA A 273 28.27 12.84 13.41
C ALA A 273 29.56 12.60 14.18
N SER A 274 29.41 12.07 15.40
CA SER A 274 30.49 11.65 16.29
C SER A 274 31.38 10.56 15.67
N ALA A 275 31.00 10.05 14.49
CA ALA A 275 31.81 9.14 13.70
C ALA A 275 33.02 9.83 13.03
N PHE A 276 33.05 11.17 13.02
CA PHE A 276 34.19 11.96 12.52
C PHE A 276 34.73 12.95 13.55
N ALA A 277 34.51 12.71 14.85
CA ALA A 277 35.33 13.38 15.85
C ALA A 277 36.81 13.04 15.56
N PRO A 278 37.67 14.04 15.26
CA PRO A 278 39.07 13.72 15.01
C PRO A 278 39.62 13.09 16.31
N ALA A 279 40.00 11.83 16.19
CA ALA A 279 40.81 11.22 17.27
C ALA A 279 41.97 12.16 17.51
N ALA A 280 42.24 12.49 18.79
CA ALA A 280 43.34 13.32 19.17
C ALA A 280 44.61 12.83 18.45
N PRO A 281 45.39 13.73 17.78
CA PRO A 281 46.49 13.31 16.94
C PRO A 281 47.53 12.62 17.82
N GLY A 282 47.62 11.28 17.64
CA GLY A 282 48.77 10.53 18.14
C GLY A 282 50.01 10.97 17.34
N PRO A 283 51.19 10.96 17.90
CA PRO A 283 52.39 11.39 17.21
C PRO A 283 52.68 10.48 16.02
N GLY A 284 52.38 10.98 14.78
CA GLY A 284 52.57 10.28 13.53
C GLY A 284 51.46 10.46 12.49
N ALA A 285 50.31 11.13 12.82
CA ALA A 285 49.15 11.25 11.92
C ALA A 285 49.29 12.30 10.82
N SER A 286 50.27 13.20 10.84
CA SER A 286 50.49 14.26 9.84
C SER A 286 50.90 13.76 8.47
N ASP A 287 51.61 12.61 8.40
CA ASP A 287 52.15 12.12 7.12
C ASP A 287 51.10 11.31 6.31
N VAL A 288 50.12 10.71 6.97
CA VAL A 288 49.08 9.92 6.29
C VAL A 288 48.03 10.83 5.65
N VAL A 289 47.69 11.96 6.28
CA VAL A 289 46.69 12.92 5.74
C VAL A 289 47.27 13.70 4.56
N SER A 290 48.55 14.02 4.58
CA SER A 290 49.24 14.69 3.44
C SER A 290 49.34 13.76 2.23
N GLN A 291 49.65 12.47 2.42
CA GLN A 291 49.66 11.47 1.33
C GLN A 291 48.27 11.20 0.74
N ALA A 292 47.21 11.17 1.56
CA ALA A 292 45.84 11.02 1.08
C ALA A 292 45.38 12.21 0.25
N ASN A 293 45.68 13.42 0.67
CA ASN A 293 45.35 14.65 -0.08
C ASN A 293 46.13 14.75 -1.40
N GLU A 294 47.38 14.33 -1.46
CA GLU A 294 48.13 14.26 -2.72
C GLU A 294 47.60 13.18 -3.68
N ALA A 295 47.09 12.06 -3.18
CA ALA A 295 46.47 11.03 -4.00
C ALA A 295 45.15 11.48 -4.61
N VAL A 296 44.32 12.24 -3.89
CA VAL A 296 43.07 12.83 -4.38
C VAL A 296 43.35 13.93 -5.43
N ALA A 297 44.38 14.76 -5.24
CA ALA A 297 44.77 15.80 -6.22
C ALA A 297 45.32 15.23 -7.53
N LYS A 298 45.79 13.98 -7.54
CA LYS A 298 46.31 13.29 -8.76
C LYS A 298 45.24 12.48 -9.48
N ALA A 299 44.02 12.30 -8.94
CA ALA A 299 42.92 11.64 -9.63
C ALA A 299 42.33 12.54 -10.72
N ARG A 300 42.87 12.43 -11.94
CA ARG A 300 42.25 13.05 -13.13
C ARG A 300 40.94 12.36 -13.46
N PRO A 301 39.84 13.08 -13.80
CA PRO A 301 38.62 12.46 -14.25
C PRO A 301 38.87 11.62 -15.50
N VAL A 302 38.68 10.34 -15.44
CA VAL A 302 38.73 9.41 -16.57
C VAL A 302 37.52 9.74 -17.46
N LYS A 303 37.79 10.32 -18.66
CA LYS A 303 36.75 10.47 -19.67
C LYS A 303 36.29 9.11 -20.09
N ALA A 304 35.03 8.77 -19.79
CA ALA A 304 34.38 7.56 -20.29
C ALA A 304 34.42 7.61 -21.83
N THR A 305 35.06 6.63 -22.46
CA THR A 305 35.02 6.46 -23.91
C THR A 305 33.56 6.13 -24.28
N PRO A 306 33.00 6.78 -25.32
CA PRO A 306 31.64 6.46 -25.75
C PRO A 306 31.56 5.00 -26.16
N ARG A 307 30.56 4.27 -25.65
CA ARG A 307 30.29 2.86 -26.00
C ARG A 307 29.82 2.83 -27.46
N VAL A 308 30.65 2.29 -28.34
CA VAL A 308 30.32 2.09 -29.75
C VAL A 308 29.37 0.90 -29.90
N GLY A 309 28.24 1.14 -30.54
CA GLY A 309 27.27 0.09 -30.82
C GLY A 309 27.79 -0.92 -31.84
N ARG A 310 27.31 -2.15 -31.77
CA ARG A 310 27.76 -3.28 -32.62
C ARG A 310 27.62 -2.98 -34.13
N ASN A 311 26.69 -2.12 -34.53
CA ASN A 311 26.42 -1.74 -35.92
C ASN A 311 26.95 -0.37 -36.31
N ASP A 312 27.62 0.38 -35.41
CA ASP A 312 28.19 1.67 -35.68
C ASP A 312 29.52 1.55 -36.42
N ASP A 313 29.96 2.63 -37.04
CA ASP A 313 31.23 2.66 -37.76
C ASP A 313 32.39 2.45 -36.78
N CYS A 314 33.39 1.68 -37.20
CA CYS A 314 34.50 1.33 -36.33
C CYS A 314 35.38 2.54 -36.03
N PRO A 315 35.70 2.87 -34.77
CA PRO A 315 36.53 4.02 -34.42
C PRO A 315 37.97 3.95 -34.88
N CYS A 316 38.42 2.80 -35.44
CA CYS A 316 39.74 2.65 -36.04
C CYS A 316 39.85 3.30 -37.42
N GLY A 317 38.80 3.90 -37.99
CA GLY A 317 38.83 4.59 -39.29
C GLY A 317 38.82 3.67 -40.53
N SER A 318 38.53 2.36 -40.35
CA SER A 318 38.56 1.37 -41.44
C SER A 318 37.37 1.40 -42.39
N GLY A 319 36.34 2.25 -42.12
CA GLY A 319 35.09 2.29 -42.88
C GLY A 319 34.20 1.08 -42.77
N LYS A 320 34.50 0.13 -41.85
CA LYS A 320 33.73 -1.07 -41.61
C LYS A 320 32.96 -0.94 -40.29
N LYS A 321 31.81 -1.65 -40.18
CA LYS A 321 31.04 -1.67 -38.95
C LYS A 321 31.82 -2.35 -37.80
N TYR A 322 31.66 -1.86 -36.57
CA TYR A 322 32.41 -2.33 -35.40
C TYR A 322 32.44 -3.85 -35.24
N LYS A 323 31.29 -4.53 -35.46
CA LYS A 323 31.15 -6.00 -35.42
C LYS A 323 32.02 -6.75 -36.47
N SER A 324 32.42 -6.08 -37.55
CA SER A 324 33.20 -6.68 -38.67
C SER A 324 34.66 -6.23 -38.68
N CYS A 325 35.08 -5.47 -37.64
CA CYS A 325 36.44 -4.97 -37.50
C CYS A 325 37.00 -5.22 -36.09
N CYS A 326 37.02 -4.24 -35.21
CA CYS A 326 37.59 -4.36 -33.84
C CYS A 326 36.69 -5.03 -32.82
N GLY A 327 35.44 -5.28 -33.17
CA GLY A 327 34.45 -5.98 -32.30
C GLY A 327 34.23 -7.45 -32.70
N LYS A 328 35.19 -8.08 -33.38
CA LYS A 328 35.08 -9.47 -33.82
C LYS A 328 35.51 -10.45 -32.72
#